data_a020f3957f2aa7c41661615f084a284f
#
_entry.id   a020f3957f2aa7c41661615f084a284f
#
_cell.length_a   1.000
_cell.length_b   1.000
_cell.length_c   1.000
_cell.angle_alpha   90.00
_cell.angle_beta   90.00
_cell.angle_gamma   90.00
#
_symmetry.space_group_name_H-M   'P 1'
#
loop_
_entity.id
_entity.type
_entity.pdbx_description
1 polymer ?
#
loop_
_entity_poly.entity_id
_entity_poly.type
_entity_poly.pdbx_seq_one_letter_code
_entity_poly.pdbx_strand_id
1 'polypeptide(L)'
;MSRRRAVLPVRLLPVLLIILAAAFWFREVQQHDRYLLANLVPLLVLLILSWLTLYRGGGTWSGSGFSLPLGTLGFAIPALGLSLYLHYAYDVNLNGMFTDAVFPDRVFRYLPIYTLAAGSIGFAIGWIVGRNV
;
A
#
# COMPACT_ATOMS: atom_id res chain seq x y z
N MET A 1 30.74 1.99 -0.19
CA MET A 1 29.35 1.65 0.16
C MET A 1 29.33 0.41 1.04
N SER A 2 28.62 0.45 2.15
CA SER A 2 28.60 -0.70 3.06
C SER A 2 27.79 -1.86 2.45
N ARG A 3 28.11 -3.09 2.88
CA ARG A 3 27.34 -4.27 2.47
C ARG A 3 25.84 -4.13 2.78
N ARG A 4 25.52 -3.44 3.89
CA ARG A 4 24.14 -3.23 4.33
C ARG A 4 23.34 -2.45 3.30
N ARG A 5 23.92 -1.41 2.68
CA ARG A 5 23.26 -0.63 1.63
C ARG A 5 23.11 -1.42 0.34
N ALA A 6 24.06 -2.29 0.03
CA ALA A 6 23.99 -3.11 -1.17
C ALA A 6 22.86 -4.16 -1.09
N VAL A 7 22.48 -4.59 0.11
CA VAL A 7 21.40 -5.57 0.32
C VAL A 7 20.02 -4.92 0.23
N LEU A 8 19.94 -3.59 0.43
CA LEU A 8 18.67 -2.86 0.48
C LEU A 8 17.80 -3.07 -0.78
N PRO A 9 18.33 -2.91 -2.02
CA PRO A 9 17.50 -3.16 -3.20
C PRO A 9 16.98 -4.59 -3.30
N VAL A 10 17.78 -5.56 -2.88
CA VAL A 10 17.40 -6.97 -2.92
C VAL A 10 16.25 -7.24 -1.97
N ARG A 11 16.30 -6.68 -0.76
CA ARG A 11 15.24 -6.88 0.24
C ARG A 11 13.98 -6.08 -0.07
N LEU A 12 14.13 -4.97 -0.80
CA LEU A 12 12.98 -4.19 -1.25
C LEU A 12 12.26 -4.84 -2.42
N LEU A 13 12.93 -5.73 -3.15
CA LEU A 13 12.40 -6.33 -4.38
C LEU A 13 11.03 -7.00 -4.20
N PRO A 14 10.77 -7.82 -3.15
CA PRO A 14 9.43 -8.40 -2.98
C PRO A 14 8.33 -7.35 -2.85
N VAL A 15 8.57 -6.28 -2.11
CA VAL A 15 7.61 -5.18 -1.96
C VAL A 15 7.37 -4.52 -3.31
N LEU A 16 8.44 -4.25 -4.05
CA LEU A 16 8.35 -3.64 -5.37
C LEU A 16 7.55 -4.51 -6.33
N LEU A 17 7.75 -5.82 -6.31
CA LEU A 17 7.01 -6.75 -7.16
C LEU A 17 5.52 -6.76 -6.82
N ILE A 18 5.17 -6.73 -5.53
CA ILE A 18 3.78 -6.66 -5.08
C ILE A 18 3.15 -5.36 -5.57
N ILE A 19 3.85 -4.23 -5.42
CA ILE A 19 3.36 -2.92 -5.84
C ILE A 19 3.14 -2.87 -7.35
N LEU A 20 4.09 -3.39 -8.12
CA LEU A 20 3.97 -3.40 -9.59
C LEU A 20 2.81 -4.30 -10.03
N ALA A 21 2.65 -5.46 -9.40
CA ALA A 21 1.54 -6.36 -9.70
C ALA A 21 0.19 -5.70 -9.38
N ALA A 22 0.10 -5.04 -8.23
CA ALA A 22 -1.12 -4.32 -7.85
C ALA A 22 -1.42 -3.17 -8.82
N ALA A 23 -0.40 -2.39 -9.18
CA ALA A 23 -0.57 -1.27 -10.11
C ALA A 23 -1.04 -1.75 -11.48
N PHE A 24 -0.47 -2.83 -12.00
CA PHE A 24 -0.89 -3.43 -13.26
C PHE A 24 -2.35 -3.90 -13.19
N TRP A 25 -2.72 -4.56 -12.10
CA TRP A 25 -4.09 -5.03 -11.93
C TRP A 25 -5.07 -3.87 -11.81
N PHE A 26 -4.72 -2.81 -11.09
CA PHE A 26 -5.57 -1.61 -10.99
C PHE A 26 -5.82 -1.02 -12.37
N ARG A 27 -4.80 -0.95 -13.21
CA ARG A 27 -4.96 -0.47 -14.57
C ARG A 27 -5.95 -1.34 -15.37
N GLU A 28 -5.82 -2.65 -15.25
CA GLU A 28 -6.71 -3.59 -15.95
C GLU A 28 -8.16 -3.45 -15.45
N VAL A 29 -8.36 -3.29 -14.16
CA VAL A 29 -9.70 -3.17 -13.57
C VAL A 29 -10.35 -1.85 -13.95
N GLN A 30 -9.61 -0.74 -13.87
CA GLN A 30 -10.18 0.59 -14.10
C GLN A 30 -10.42 0.87 -15.59
N GLN A 31 -9.59 0.31 -16.46
CA GLN A 31 -9.65 0.49 -17.92
C GLN A 31 -9.48 1.94 -18.40
N HIS A 32 -9.54 2.92 -17.50
CA HIS A 32 -9.33 4.35 -17.77
C HIS A 32 -8.22 4.87 -16.87
N ASP A 33 -7.46 5.86 -17.37
CA ASP A 33 -6.37 6.45 -16.60
C ASP A 33 -6.84 7.56 -15.65
N ARG A 34 -8.15 7.87 -15.65
CA ARG A 34 -8.70 9.02 -14.92
C ARG A 34 -8.30 9.06 -13.45
N TYR A 35 -8.43 7.93 -12.75
CA TYR A 35 -8.17 7.84 -11.31
C TYR A 35 -6.97 6.95 -10.99
N LEU A 36 -6.30 6.42 -12.00
CA LEU A 36 -5.22 5.46 -11.81
C LEU A 36 -4.07 6.05 -11.00
N LEU A 37 -3.61 7.25 -11.39
CA LEU A 37 -2.50 7.90 -10.69
C LEU A 37 -2.82 8.14 -9.22
N ALA A 38 -4.04 8.59 -8.93
CA ALA A 38 -4.47 8.80 -7.54
C ALA A 38 -4.47 7.49 -6.75
N ASN A 39 -4.88 6.39 -7.37
CA ASN A 39 -4.90 5.09 -6.71
C ASN A 39 -3.52 4.46 -6.57
N LEU A 40 -2.52 4.96 -7.30
CA LEU A 40 -1.13 4.53 -7.13
C LEU A 40 -0.46 5.23 -5.95
N VAL A 41 -1.01 6.34 -5.45
CA VAL A 41 -0.42 7.10 -4.34
C VAL A 41 -0.23 6.24 -3.08
N PRO A 42 -1.22 5.46 -2.62
CA PRO A 42 -0.99 4.58 -1.46
C PRO A 42 0.12 3.56 -1.70
N LEU A 43 0.24 3.03 -2.91
CA LEU A 43 1.30 2.11 -3.26
C LEU A 43 2.67 2.79 -3.19
N LEU A 44 2.75 4.03 -3.67
CA LEU A 44 3.97 4.83 -3.59
C LEU A 44 4.36 5.11 -2.14
N VAL A 45 3.38 5.47 -1.30
CA VAL A 45 3.62 5.69 0.13
C VAL A 45 4.15 4.41 0.78
N LEU A 46 3.57 3.26 0.45
CA LEU A 46 4.05 1.98 0.97
C LEU A 46 5.50 1.71 0.53
N LEU A 47 5.82 2.01 -0.72
CA LEU A 47 7.19 1.84 -1.22
C LEU A 47 8.18 2.73 -0.44
N ILE A 48 7.81 4.00 -0.22
CA ILE A 48 8.64 4.95 0.53
C ILE A 48 8.82 4.47 1.97
N LEU A 49 7.75 4.03 2.63
CA LEU A 49 7.82 3.53 4.00
C LEU A 49 8.69 2.26 4.09
N SER A 50 8.57 1.37 3.13
CA SER A 50 9.38 0.15 3.08
C SER A 50 10.85 0.48 2.87
N TRP A 51 11.15 1.42 1.97
CA TRP A 51 12.50 1.88 1.73
C TRP A 51 13.10 2.51 2.99
N LEU A 52 12.35 3.40 3.65
CA LEU A 52 12.79 4.05 4.90
C LEU A 52 13.05 3.01 5.99
N THR A 53 12.19 2.01 6.11
CA THR A 53 12.34 0.95 7.11
C THR A 53 13.67 0.22 6.92
N LEU A 54 13.95 -0.19 5.69
CA LEU A 54 15.20 -0.88 5.37
C LEU A 54 16.40 0.04 5.48
N TYR A 55 16.29 1.29 5.03
CA TYR A 55 17.39 2.24 5.07
C TYR A 55 17.81 2.53 6.52
N ARG A 56 16.84 2.82 7.38
CA ARG A 56 17.11 3.08 8.81
C ARG A 56 17.59 1.83 9.54
N GLY A 57 17.15 0.67 9.08
CA GLY A 57 17.59 -0.60 9.65
C GLY A 57 18.93 -1.09 9.15
N GLY A 58 19.62 -0.30 8.32
CA GLY A 58 20.92 -0.69 7.76
C GLY A 58 20.81 -1.88 6.82
N GLY A 59 19.70 -2.01 6.11
CA GLY A 59 19.41 -3.11 5.19
C GLY A 59 18.57 -4.23 5.80
N THR A 60 18.18 -4.11 7.06
CA THR A 60 17.31 -5.08 7.74
C THR A 60 15.99 -4.43 8.13
N TRP A 61 14.93 -5.23 8.16
CA TRP A 61 13.59 -4.71 8.49
C TRP A 61 13.51 -4.22 9.93
N SER A 62 14.18 -4.88 10.87
CA SER A 62 14.12 -4.58 12.29
C SER A 62 15.36 -3.90 12.84
N GLY A 63 16.28 -3.46 11.98
CA GLY A 63 17.55 -2.88 12.43
C GLY A 63 17.40 -1.59 13.22
N SER A 64 16.31 -0.82 12.97
CA SER A 64 16.01 0.41 13.73
C SER A 64 15.04 0.17 14.88
N GLY A 65 14.71 -1.09 15.19
CA GLY A 65 13.68 -1.45 16.16
C GLY A 65 12.41 -1.89 15.48
N PHE A 66 11.30 -2.00 16.22
CA PHE A 66 10.06 -2.54 15.70
C PHE A 66 8.99 -1.49 15.41
N SER A 67 9.18 -0.23 15.82
CA SER A 67 8.19 0.82 15.59
C SER A 67 7.96 1.09 14.10
N LEU A 68 9.04 1.32 13.35
CA LEU A 68 8.93 1.63 11.93
C LEU A 68 8.47 0.42 11.10
N PRO A 69 9.04 -0.80 11.27
CA PRO A 69 8.55 -1.93 10.50
C PRO A 69 7.10 -2.31 10.80
N LEU A 70 6.67 -2.28 12.07
CA LEU A 70 5.28 -2.56 12.41
C LEU A 70 4.36 -1.42 11.99
N GLY A 71 4.83 -0.17 12.01
CA GLY A 71 4.10 0.95 11.44
C GLY A 71 3.89 0.78 9.94
N THR A 72 4.93 0.41 9.21
CA THR A 72 4.85 0.15 7.77
C THR A 72 3.87 -0.98 7.46
N LEU A 73 3.93 -2.07 8.22
CA LEU A 73 2.99 -3.18 8.08
C LEU A 73 1.56 -2.74 8.40
N GLY A 74 1.39 -1.96 9.47
CA GLY A 74 0.10 -1.40 9.86
C GLY A 74 -0.49 -0.46 8.82
N PHE A 75 0.35 0.23 8.04
CA PHE A 75 -0.09 0.99 6.88
C PHE A 75 -0.49 0.05 5.74
N ALA A 76 0.34 -0.95 5.45
CA ALA A 76 0.18 -1.83 4.29
C ALA A 76 -1.13 -2.62 4.34
N ILE A 77 -1.47 -3.17 5.50
CA ILE A 77 -2.62 -4.06 5.63
C ILE A 77 -3.92 -3.36 5.22
N PRO A 78 -4.33 -2.24 5.85
CA PRO A 78 -5.58 -1.59 5.45
C PRO A 78 -5.48 -0.91 4.09
N ALA A 79 -4.34 -0.30 3.75
CA ALA A 79 -4.19 0.38 2.46
C ALA A 79 -4.30 -0.60 1.30
N LEU A 80 -3.53 -1.69 1.32
CA LEU A 80 -3.62 -2.71 0.29
C LEU A 80 -4.95 -3.46 0.35
N GLY A 81 -5.43 -3.77 1.55
CA GLY A 81 -6.69 -4.49 1.73
C GLY A 81 -7.87 -3.75 1.12
N LEU A 82 -8.01 -2.45 1.42
CA LEU A 82 -9.09 -1.63 0.86
C LEU A 82 -8.92 -1.46 -0.66
N SER A 83 -7.71 -1.17 -1.12
CA SER A 83 -7.47 -0.99 -2.55
C SER A 83 -7.76 -2.26 -3.34
N LEU A 84 -7.25 -3.39 -2.88
CA LEU A 84 -7.46 -4.67 -3.55
C LEU A 84 -8.93 -5.10 -3.48
N TYR A 85 -9.56 -4.93 -2.32
CA TYR A 85 -10.97 -5.30 -2.14
C TYR A 85 -11.88 -4.50 -3.06
N LEU A 86 -11.74 -3.17 -3.11
CA LEU A 86 -12.61 -2.34 -3.91
C LEU A 86 -12.37 -2.49 -5.42
N HIS A 87 -11.12 -2.73 -5.83
CA HIS A 87 -10.86 -3.07 -7.22
C HIS A 87 -11.48 -4.42 -7.60
N TYR A 88 -11.40 -5.41 -6.71
CA TYR A 88 -12.05 -6.70 -6.92
C TYR A 88 -13.57 -6.55 -6.97
N ALA A 89 -14.14 -5.83 -6.00
CA ALA A 89 -15.59 -5.62 -5.94
C ALA A 89 -16.11 -4.94 -7.20
N TYR A 90 -15.37 -3.96 -7.72
CA TYR A 90 -15.72 -3.27 -8.95
C TYR A 90 -15.61 -4.21 -10.15
N ASP A 91 -14.54 -4.99 -10.24
CA ASP A 91 -14.26 -5.87 -11.38
C ASP A 91 -15.36 -6.92 -11.57
N VAL A 92 -15.83 -7.50 -10.46
CA VAL A 92 -16.85 -8.56 -10.51
C VAL A 92 -18.27 -8.05 -10.20
N ASN A 93 -18.44 -6.75 -9.98
CA ASN A 93 -19.70 -6.13 -9.53
C ASN A 93 -20.28 -6.91 -8.34
N LEU A 94 -19.47 -7.05 -7.28
CA LEU A 94 -19.76 -7.89 -6.13
C LEU A 94 -21.12 -7.54 -5.52
N ASN A 95 -22.00 -8.53 -5.42
CA ASN A 95 -23.35 -8.38 -4.87
C ASN A 95 -24.17 -7.27 -5.56
N GLY A 96 -23.82 -6.90 -6.79
CA GLY A 96 -24.51 -5.86 -7.53
C GLY A 96 -24.28 -4.45 -6.99
N MET A 97 -23.21 -4.22 -6.27
CA MET A 97 -22.90 -2.93 -5.64
C MET A 97 -22.90 -1.75 -6.61
N PHE A 98 -22.52 -1.99 -7.86
CA PHE A 98 -22.35 -0.95 -8.86
C PHE A 98 -23.46 -0.96 -9.92
N THR A 99 -24.46 -1.82 -9.79
CA THR A 99 -25.50 -2.02 -10.79
C THR A 99 -26.30 -0.75 -11.05
N ASP A 100 -26.69 -0.03 -9.99
CA ASP A 100 -27.52 1.18 -10.08
C ASP A 100 -26.69 2.47 -10.09
N ALA A 101 -25.37 2.38 -10.07
CA ALA A 101 -24.52 3.57 -10.07
C ALA A 101 -24.45 4.18 -11.47
N VAL A 102 -24.68 5.49 -11.56
CA VAL A 102 -24.55 6.23 -12.84
C VAL A 102 -23.08 6.29 -13.26
N PHE A 103 -22.19 6.51 -12.29
CA PHE A 103 -20.74 6.54 -12.52
C PHE A 103 -20.06 5.59 -11.54
N PRO A 104 -20.05 4.27 -11.84
CA PRO A 104 -19.50 3.29 -10.89
C PRO A 104 -18.03 3.49 -10.58
N ASP A 105 -17.28 4.07 -11.51
CA ASP A 105 -15.84 4.32 -11.33
C ASP A 105 -15.53 5.45 -10.35
N ARG A 106 -16.55 6.19 -9.87
CA ARG A 106 -16.34 7.24 -8.86
C ARG A 106 -15.76 6.71 -7.55
N VAL A 107 -15.92 5.43 -7.27
CA VAL A 107 -15.32 4.81 -6.10
C VAL A 107 -13.80 5.03 -6.10
N PHE A 108 -13.17 5.01 -7.25
CA PHE A 108 -11.73 5.19 -7.39
C PHE A 108 -11.27 6.63 -7.17
N ARG A 109 -12.19 7.59 -7.26
CA ARG A 109 -11.89 9.00 -6.96
C ARG A 109 -11.64 9.20 -5.47
N TYR A 110 -12.40 8.51 -4.63
CA TYR A 110 -12.35 8.67 -3.17
C TYR A 110 -11.51 7.60 -2.49
N LEU A 111 -11.23 6.50 -3.17
CA LEU A 111 -10.49 5.38 -2.60
C LEU A 111 -9.12 5.78 -2.03
N PRO A 112 -8.30 6.62 -2.70
CA PRO A 112 -7.02 7.02 -2.13
C PRO A 112 -7.16 7.73 -0.79
N ILE A 113 -8.22 8.53 -0.61
CA ILE A 113 -8.48 9.22 0.66
C ILE A 113 -8.72 8.20 1.76
N TYR A 114 -9.54 7.20 1.50
CA TYR A 114 -9.85 6.15 2.48
C TYR A 114 -8.65 5.27 2.77
N THR A 115 -7.89 4.89 1.75
CA THR A 115 -6.72 4.05 1.93
C THR A 115 -5.61 4.76 2.69
N LEU A 116 -5.37 6.04 2.40
CA LEU A 116 -4.38 6.83 3.12
C LEU A 116 -4.81 7.07 4.57
N ALA A 117 -6.09 7.36 4.79
CA ALA A 117 -6.60 7.57 6.15
C ALA A 117 -6.50 6.28 6.98
N ALA A 118 -7.00 5.16 6.44
CA ALA A 118 -6.94 3.87 7.12
C ALA A 118 -5.50 3.40 7.31
N GLY A 119 -4.66 3.60 6.30
CA GLY A 119 -3.25 3.27 6.37
C GLY A 119 -2.51 4.08 7.43
N SER A 120 -2.83 5.38 7.54
CA SER A 120 -2.23 6.25 8.55
C SER A 120 -2.61 5.81 9.97
N ILE A 121 -3.87 5.45 10.18
CA ILE A 121 -4.33 4.91 11.46
C ILE A 121 -3.60 3.61 11.77
N GLY A 122 -3.52 2.70 10.79
CA GLY A 122 -2.80 1.45 10.93
C GLY A 122 -1.32 1.66 11.21
N PHE A 123 -0.70 2.65 10.57
CA PHE A 123 0.69 3.01 10.84
C PHE A 123 0.88 3.43 12.30
N ALA A 124 0.00 4.30 12.81
CA ALA A 124 0.07 4.77 14.18
C ALA A 124 -0.06 3.61 15.17
N ILE A 125 -1.01 2.71 14.93
CA ILE A 125 -1.21 1.53 15.76
C ILE A 125 0.03 0.64 15.74
N GLY A 126 0.56 0.34 14.56
CA GLY A 126 1.76 -0.47 14.41
C GLY A 126 2.97 0.15 15.07
N TRP A 127 3.12 1.47 14.96
CA TRP A 127 4.19 2.21 15.61
C TRP A 127 4.13 2.06 17.14
N ILE A 128 2.94 2.26 17.72
CA ILE A 128 2.75 2.15 19.16
C ILE A 128 3.01 0.72 19.63
N VAL A 129 2.48 -0.28 18.92
CA VAL A 129 2.75 -1.69 19.23
C VAL A 129 4.24 -1.98 19.18
N GLY A 130 4.92 -1.53 18.13
CA GLY A 130 6.35 -1.75 17.96
C GLY A 130 7.20 -1.07 19.02
N ARG A 131 6.75 0.06 19.53
CA ARG A 131 7.45 0.78 20.60
C ARG A 131 7.41 0.01 21.92
N ASN A 132 6.41 -0.83 22.12
CA ASN A 132 6.19 -1.58 23.36
C ASN A 132 6.65 -3.05 23.29
N VAL A 133 7.29 -3.43 22.20
CA VAL A 133 7.77 -4.82 22.00
C VAL A 133 9.24 -4.99 22.39
#